data_219c24115c37c215c8d06bbd7c63fea3
#
_entry.id   219c24115c37c215c8d06bbd7c63fea3
#
_cell.length_a   1.000
_cell.length_b   1.000
_cell.length_c   1.000
_cell.angle_alpha   90.00
_cell.angle_beta   90.00
_cell.angle_gamma   90.00
#
_symmetry.space_group_name_H-M   'P 1'
#
loop_
_entity.id
_entity.type
_entity.pdbx_description
1 polymer ?
#
loop_
_entity_poly.entity_id
_entity_poly.type
_entity_poly.pdbx_seq_one_letter_code
_entity_poly.pdbx_strand_id
1 'polypeptide(L)'
;MIWHTFFQPFIEFGFMRRALMVCLALSLSTTLLGVFLLLRRMSLMGDALSHAILPGVAVGYLMNGMSLLAMTIGGFVAGIAVALGAGWVSRRTLLKEDASFAGFYLGSLALGVTLVSLRGSNVDLLHLLFGSILAVDGPSALFVALVASITLIALAVCYRGLVVEAFDSSWLQVNARWLPSALHGLFLALLVLNLVAGFQVLGTLMAVGVMMLPAIAARCWAQTLPTMLGLAGLCGVLCAWIGLSFSWAASLPAGPAIVLTASLVFLFSLIFGTRSRLAYRLRALFN
;
A
#
# COMPACT_ATOMS: atom_id res chain seq x y z
N MET A 1 28.24 10.42 15.08
CA MET A 1 27.69 10.54 13.70
C MET A 1 26.41 9.72 13.51
N ILE A 2 26.40 8.40 13.73
CA ILE A 2 25.18 7.56 13.57
C ILE A 2 24.02 8.02 14.48
N TRP A 3 24.29 8.33 15.74
CA TRP A 3 23.27 8.81 16.68
C TRP A 3 22.57 10.08 16.21
N HIS A 4 23.32 11.07 15.70
CA HIS A 4 22.77 12.33 15.20
C HIS A 4 21.89 12.18 13.96
N THR A 5 22.10 11.15 13.14
CA THR A 5 21.33 10.93 11.92
C THR A 5 20.09 10.06 12.16
N PHE A 6 20.20 9.03 13.02
CA PHE A 6 19.16 8.00 13.14
C PHE A 6 18.23 8.15 14.34
N PHE A 7 18.62 8.91 15.37
CA PHE A 7 17.82 9.03 16.60
C PHE A 7 17.52 10.48 16.98
N GLN A 8 18.49 11.37 16.88
CA GLN A 8 18.34 12.75 17.32
C GLN A 8 17.18 13.50 16.65
N PRO A 9 16.94 13.40 15.32
CA PRO A 9 15.85 14.10 14.66
C PRO A 9 14.47 13.73 15.19
N PHE A 10 14.30 12.47 15.61
CA PHE A 10 13.03 11.96 16.14
C PHE A 10 12.79 12.37 17.61
N ILE A 11 13.83 12.71 18.34
CA ILE A 11 13.73 13.18 19.72
C ILE A 11 13.48 14.69 19.76
N GLU A 12 14.21 15.45 18.94
CA GLU A 12 14.17 16.92 18.95
C GLU A 12 12.96 17.49 18.20
N PHE A 13 12.58 16.88 17.07
CA PHE A 13 11.52 17.42 16.20
C PHE A 13 10.21 16.65 16.31
N GLY A 14 9.16 17.32 16.82
CA GLY A 14 7.83 16.71 16.97
C GLY A 14 7.17 16.28 15.65
N PHE A 15 7.46 16.97 14.53
CA PHE A 15 6.95 16.58 13.21
C PHE A 15 7.61 15.29 12.70
N MET A 16 8.92 15.10 12.93
CA MET A 16 9.63 13.87 12.58
C MET A 16 9.10 12.65 13.35
N ARG A 17 8.80 12.83 14.63
CA ARG A 17 8.19 11.79 15.46
C ARG A 17 6.80 11.40 14.95
N ARG A 18 5.97 12.38 14.58
CA ARG A 18 4.64 12.10 13.97
C ARG A 18 4.79 11.40 12.63
N ALA A 19 5.67 11.89 11.75
CA ALA A 19 5.97 11.26 10.47
C ALA A 19 6.40 9.80 10.64
N LEU A 20 7.30 9.52 11.59
CA LEU A 20 7.75 8.16 11.88
C LEU A 20 6.59 7.26 12.35
N MET A 21 5.79 7.72 13.31
CA MET A 21 4.65 6.93 13.82
C MET A 21 3.67 6.57 12.69
N VAL A 22 3.35 7.53 11.83
CA VAL A 22 2.47 7.32 10.68
C VAL A 22 3.08 6.35 9.67
N CYS A 23 4.36 6.50 9.33
CA CYS A 23 5.05 5.57 8.45
C CYS A 23 5.08 4.14 9.01
N LEU A 24 5.36 3.98 10.31
CA LEU A 24 5.38 2.68 10.95
C LEU A 24 4.01 2.02 10.96
N ALA A 25 2.96 2.77 11.31
CA ALA A 25 1.59 2.27 11.31
C ALA A 25 1.14 1.82 9.91
N LEU A 26 1.36 2.69 8.89
CA LEU A 26 1.03 2.35 7.50
C LEU A 26 1.89 1.21 6.98
N SER A 27 3.21 1.23 7.17
CA SER A 27 4.06 0.16 6.68
C SER A 27 3.66 -1.19 7.25
N LEU A 28 3.33 -1.27 8.55
CA LEU A 28 2.91 -2.51 9.17
C LEU A 28 1.58 -3.02 8.58
N SER A 29 0.56 -2.17 8.47
CA SER A 29 -0.75 -2.58 7.94
C SER A 29 -0.72 -2.88 6.43
N THR A 30 -0.06 -2.03 5.63
CA THR A 30 -0.03 -2.17 4.17
C THR A 30 0.85 -3.32 3.71
N THR A 31 2.01 -3.57 4.35
CA THR A 31 2.89 -4.69 3.96
C THR A 31 2.23 -6.05 4.16
N LEU A 32 1.42 -6.21 5.22
CA LEU A 32 0.66 -7.44 5.43
C LEU A 32 -0.38 -7.65 4.33
N LEU A 33 -1.10 -6.60 3.92
CA LEU A 33 -2.00 -6.65 2.76
C LEU A 33 -1.23 -6.97 1.46
N GLY A 34 -0.04 -6.40 1.28
CA GLY A 34 0.86 -6.69 0.16
C GLY A 34 1.25 -8.16 0.07
N VAL A 35 1.48 -8.83 1.20
CA VAL A 35 1.73 -10.28 1.24
C VAL A 35 0.52 -11.06 0.68
N PHE A 36 -0.70 -10.72 1.08
CA PHE A 36 -1.91 -11.38 0.56
C PHE A 36 -2.13 -11.09 -0.93
N LEU A 37 -1.86 -9.86 -1.41
CA LEU A 37 -1.88 -9.53 -2.84
C LEU A 37 -0.91 -10.39 -3.64
N LEU A 38 0.30 -10.56 -3.11
CA LEU A 38 1.33 -11.38 -3.74
C LEU A 38 0.94 -12.87 -3.80
N LEU A 39 0.30 -13.38 -2.76
CA LEU A 39 -0.22 -14.76 -2.72
C LEU A 39 -1.32 -14.99 -3.73
N ARG A 40 -2.21 -14.03 -3.90
CA ARG A 40 -3.30 -14.05 -4.89
C ARG A 40 -2.84 -13.79 -6.32
N ARG A 41 -1.54 -13.53 -6.55
CA ARG A 41 -0.95 -13.15 -7.85
C ARG A 41 -1.53 -11.86 -8.44
N MET A 42 -1.99 -10.96 -7.59
CA MET A 42 -2.64 -9.69 -7.96
C MET A 42 -1.75 -8.48 -7.60
N SER A 43 -0.44 -8.59 -7.78
CA SER A 43 0.53 -7.59 -7.37
C SER A 43 0.34 -6.21 -8.04
N LEU A 44 -0.15 -6.17 -9.27
CA LEU A 44 -0.43 -4.92 -10.00
C LEU A 44 -1.73 -4.24 -9.54
N MET A 45 -2.59 -4.96 -8.82
CA MET A 45 -3.87 -4.43 -8.37
C MET A 45 -3.72 -3.30 -7.36
N GLY A 46 -2.67 -3.34 -6.51
CA GLY A 46 -2.38 -2.26 -5.59
C GLY A 46 -2.10 -0.93 -6.29
N ASP A 47 -1.31 -0.97 -7.36
CA ASP A 47 -1.03 0.20 -8.20
C ASP A 47 -2.28 0.69 -8.95
N ALA A 48 -3.01 -0.20 -9.58
CA ALA A 48 -4.26 0.11 -10.26
C ALA A 48 -5.28 0.79 -9.33
N LEU A 49 -5.46 0.25 -8.11
CA LEU A 49 -6.39 0.82 -7.13
C LEU A 49 -5.93 2.17 -6.57
N SER A 50 -4.63 2.41 -6.44
CA SER A 50 -4.11 3.70 -5.98
C SER A 50 -4.48 4.84 -6.94
N HIS A 51 -4.48 4.57 -8.23
CA HIS A 51 -4.92 5.51 -9.25
C HIS A 51 -6.44 5.57 -9.40
N ALA A 52 -7.15 4.49 -9.12
CA ALA A 52 -8.60 4.42 -9.15
C ALA A 52 -9.29 5.32 -8.09
N ILE A 53 -8.60 5.63 -7.02
CA ILE A 53 -9.07 6.49 -5.93
C ILE A 53 -9.11 7.97 -6.34
N LEU A 54 -8.29 8.40 -7.29
CA LEU A 54 -8.09 9.82 -7.67
C LEU A 54 -9.38 10.59 -7.99
N PRO A 55 -10.32 10.11 -8.83
CA PRO A 55 -11.52 10.89 -9.14
C PRO A 55 -12.41 11.11 -7.92
N GLY A 56 -12.47 10.11 -7.01
CA GLY A 56 -13.24 10.26 -5.77
C GLY A 56 -12.63 11.29 -4.82
N VAL A 57 -11.31 11.28 -4.67
CA VAL A 57 -10.58 12.31 -3.91
C VAL A 57 -10.78 13.67 -4.54
N ALA A 58 -10.71 13.77 -5.88
CA ALA A 58 -10.95 15.01 -6.62
C ALA A 58 -12.37 15.55 -6.38
N VAL A 59 -13.39 14.70 -6.46
CA VAL A 59 -14.79 15.09 -6.16
C VAL A 59 -14.92 15.56 -4.71
N GLY A 60 -14.35 14.83 -3.75
CA GLY A 60 -14.35 15.22 -2.33
C GLY A 60 -13.72 16.60 -2.11
N TYR A 61 -12.59 16.86 -2.76
CA TYR A 61 -11.91 18.16 -2.76
C TYR A 61 -12.78 19.27 -3.39
N LEU A 62 -13.43 18.99 -4.53
CA LEU A 62 -14.26 19.94 -5.24
C LEU A 62 -15.53 20.32 -4.44
N MET A 63 -16.06 19.42 -3.62
CA MET A 63 -17.28 19.68 -2.82
C MET A 63 -16.99 20.44 -1.52
N ASN A 64 -15.94 20.04 -0.79
CA ASN A 64 -15.69 20.53 0.57
C ASN A 64 -14.26 21.07 0.79
N GLY A 65 -13.51 21.37 -0.29
CA GLY A 65 -12.14 21.84 -0.21
C GLY A 65 -11.20 20.77 0.39
N MET A 66 -10.20 21.21 1.17
CA MET A 66 -9.19 20.34 1.80
C MET A 66 -9.73 19.56 3.01
N SER A 67 -10.98 19.11 2.97
CA SER A 67 -11.58 18.33 4.04
C SER A 67 -11.08 16.87 3.99
N LEU A 68 -10.35 16.44 5.03
CA LEU A 68 -9.86 15.06 5.18
C LEU A 68 -10.98 14.03 5.00
N LEU A 69 -12.12 14.24 5.64
CA LEU A 69 -13.26 13.32 5.59
C LEU A 69 -13.88 13.23 4.20
N ALA A 70 -14.09 14.35 3.52
CA ALA A 70 -14.70 14.38 2.17
C ALA A 70 -13.80 13.66 1.16
N MET A 71 -12.50 13.93 1.19
CA MET A 71 -11.51 13.28 0.33
C MET A 71 -11.40 11.77 0.63
N THR A 72 -11.44 11.38 1.90
CA THR A 72 -11.41 9.96 2.32
C THR A 72 -12.63 9.21 1.82
N ILE A 73 -13.83 9.73 2.07
CA ILE A 73 -15.08 9.10 1.66
C ILE A 73 -15.14 9.01 0.14
N GLY A 74 -14.81 10.10 -0.56
CA GLY A 74 -14.79 10.13 -2.02
C GLY A 74 -13.82 9.09 -2.60
N GLY A 75 -12.59 9.06 -2.10
CA GLY A 75 -11.58 8.10 -2.52
C GLY A 75 -11.98 6.65 -2.22
N PHE A 76 -12.54 6.39 -1.06
CA PHE A 76 -13.01 5.06 -0.67
C PHE A 76 -14.17 4.58 -1.57
N VAL A 77 -15.15 5.42 -1.81
CA VAL A 77 -16.29 5.11 -2.70
C VAL A 77 -15.81 4.83 -4.13
N ALA A 78 -14.94 5.68 -4.68
CA ALA A 78 -14.38 5.47 -6.02
C ALA A 78 -13.55 4.18 -6.11
N GLY A 79 -12.68 3.93 -5.15
CA GLY A 79 -11.86 2.71 -5.12
C GLY A 79 -12.70 1.44 -5.03
N ILE A 80 -13.72 1.42 -4.18
CA ILE A 80 -14.66 0.31 -4.07
C ILE A 80 -15.49 0.15 -5.36
N ALA A 81 -15.96 1.25 -5.96
CA ALA A 81 -16.71 1.19 -7.21
C ALA A 81 -15.88 0.57 -8.34
N VAL A 82 -14.61 0.95 -8.47
CA VAL A 82 -13.68 0.35 -9.44
C VAL A 82 -13.41 -1.12 -9.12
N ALA A 83 -13.16 -1.46 -7.86
CA ALA A 83 -12.88 -2.82 -7.45
C ALA A 83 -14.08 -3.76 -7.74
N LEU A 84 -15.29 -3.33 -7.35
CA LEU A 84 -16.51 -4.09 -7.60
C LEU A 84 -16.85 -4.14 -9.09
N GLY A 85 -16.69 -3.03 -9.82
CA GLY A 85 -16.95 -2.95 -11.26
C GLY A 85 -16.03 -3.88 -12.05
N ALA A 86 -14.73 -3.84 -11.78
CA ALA A 86 -13.77 -4.72 -12.43
C ALA A 86 -14.04 -6.21 -12.11
N GLY A 87 -14.33 -6.54 -10.85
CA GLY A 87 -14.69 -7.89 -10.45
C GLY A 87 -16.02 -8.37 -11.03
N TRP A 88 -17.00 -7.48 -11.23
CA TRP A 88 -18.27 -7.82 -11.88
C TRP A 88 -18.07 -8.12 -13.37
N VAL A 89 -17.28 -7.29 -14.07
CA VAL A 89 -16.98 -7.50 -15.50
C VAL A 89 -16.20 -8.79 -15.72
N SER A 90 -15.17 -9.06 -14.91
CA SER A 90 -14.36 -10.28 -15.06
C SER A 90 -15.18 -11.56 -14.88
N ARG A 91 -16.22 -11.53 -14.02
CA ARG A 91 -17.14 -12.68 -13.83
C ARG A 91 -18.18 -12.84 -14.92
N ARG A 92 -18.48 -11.79 -15.69
CA ARG A 92 -19.49 -11.78 -16.75
C ARG A 92 -18.92 -11.84 -18.16
N THR A 93 -17.62 -11.66 -18.31
CA THR A 93 -16.91 -11.64 -19.59
C THR A 93 -15.77 -12.64 -19.61
N LEU A 94 -15.17 -12.85 -20.77
CA LEU A 94 -13.97 -13.68 -20.92
C LEU A 94 -12.67 -12.94 -20.51
N LEU A 95 -12.80 -11.71 -20.03
CA LEU A 95 -11.65 -10.92 -19.61
C LEU A 95 -11.06 -11.45 -18.29
N LYS A 96 -9.74 -11.55 -18.24
CA LYS A 96 -9.03 -11.81 -16.99
C LYS A 96 -9.23 -10.64 -16.03
N GLU A 97 -9.19 -10.93 -14.75
CA GLU A 97 -9.39 -9.93 -13.68
C GLU A 97 -8.42 -8.75 -13.81
N ASP A 98 -7.13 -9.00 -14.08
CA ASP A 98 -6.11 -7.96 -14.30
C ASP A 98 -6.47 -7.03 -15.47
N ALA A 99 -6.99 -7.56 -16.58
CA ALA A 99 -7.38 -6.76 -17.75
C ALA A 99 -8.60 -5.89 -17.45
N SER A 100 -9.57 -6.41 -16.70
CA SER A 100 -10.74 -5.65 -16.26
C SER A 100 -10.32 -4.51 -15.34
N PHE A 101 -9.45 -4.79 -14.36
CA PHE A 101 -8.88 -3.76 -13.47
C PHE A 101 -8.13 -2.70 -14.26
N ALA A 102 -7.30 -3.07 -15.25
CA ALA A 102 -6.56 -2.13 -16.08
C ALA A 102 -7.49 -1.15 -16.82
N GLY A 103 -8.58 -1.64 -17.40
CA GLY A 103 -9.57 -0.79 -18.09
C GLY A 103 -10.25 0.20 -17.14
N PHE A 104 -10.72 -0.29 -15.99
CA PHE A 104 -11.41 0.55 -15.02
C PHE A 104 -10.50 1.60 -14.38
N TYR A 105 -9.25 1.24 -14.00
CA TYR A 105 -8.36 2.23 -13.37
C TYR A 105 -7.88 3.29 -14.36
N LEU A 106 -7.61 2.93 -15.62
CA LEU A 106 -7.22 3.92 -16.64
C LEU A 106 -8.35 4.91 -16.90
N GLY A 107 -9.60 4.44 -17.02
CA GLY A 107 -10.76 5.29 -17.13
C GLY A 107 -10.96 6.18 -15.90
N SER A 108 -10.78 5.63 -14.71
CA SER A 108 -10.85 6.35 -13.45
C SER A 108 -9.76 7.43 -13.35
N LEU A 109 -8.51 7.08 -13.68
CA LEU A 109 -7.39 8.02 -13.71
C LEU A 109 -7.65 9.20 -14.65
N ALA A 110 -8.08 8.90 -15.90
CA ALA A 110 -8.40 9.92 -16.90
C ALA A 110 -9.51 10.85 -16.39
N LEU A 111 -10.55 10.30 -15.77
CA LEU A 111 -11.64 11.04 -15.18
C LEU A 111 -11.15 11.93 -14.02
N GLY A 112 -10.31 11.39 -13.14
CA GLY A 112 -9.72 12.15 -12.02
C GLY A 112 -8.89 13.34 -12.47
N VAL A 113 -7.99 13.12 -13.44
CA VAL A 113 -7.16 14.18 -14.02
C VAL A 113 -8.03 15.25 -14.72
N THR A 114 -9.05 14.82 -15.47
CA THR A 114 -9.97 15.73 -16.14
C THR A 114 -10.72 16.60 -15.12
N LEU A 115 -11.25 16.01 -14.04
CA LEU A 115 -11.97 16.76 -13.00
C LEU A 115 -11.08 17.82 -12.32
N VAL A 116 -9.83 17.48 -12.03
CA VAL A 116 -8.87 18.42 -11.44
C VAL A 116 -8.56 19.55 -12.43
N SER A 117 -8.38 19.22 -13.72
CA SER A 117 -8.04 20.21 -14.77
C SER A 117 -9.17 21.19 -15.06
N LEU A 118 -10.43 20.76 -14.99
CA LEU A 118 -11.59 21.60 -15.31
C LEU A 118 -11.74 22.85 -14.41
N ARG A 119 -11.26 22.79 -13.18
CA ARG A 119 -11.35 23.92 -12.24
C ARG A 119 -10.13 24.83 -12.22
N GLY A 120 -9.12 24.58 -13.06
CA GLY A 120 -7.91 25.42 -13.12
C GLY A 120 -7.21 25.56 -11.75
N SER A 121 -7.44 24.61 -10.86
CA SER A 121 -6.82 24.61 -9.54
C SER A 121 -5.31 24.37 -9.72
N ASN A 122 -4.48 25.29 -9.18
CA ASN A 122 -3.05 25.12 -9.02
C ASN A 122 -2.73 23.99 -8.00
N VAL A 123 -3.53 22.90 -8.00
CA VAL A 123 -3.22 21.72 -7.22
C VAL A 123 -2.02 21.10 -7.90
N ASP A 124 -0.88 21.26 -7.26
CA ASP A 124 0.36 20.70 -7.73
C ASP A 124 0.21 19.18 -7.76
N LEU A 125 0.02 18.61 -8.98
CA LEU A 125 -0.09 17.17 -9.18
C LEU A 125 1.11 16.42 -8.58
N LEU A 126 2.27 17.08 -8.53
CA LEU A 126 3.46 16.53 -7.87
C LEU A 126 3.22 16.37 -6.36
N HIS A 127 2.54 17.30 -5.72
CA HIS A 127 2.21 17.21 -4.30
C HIS A 127 1.23 16.05 -4.01
N LEU A 128 0.29 15.80 -4.92
CA LEU A 128 -0.63 14.66 -4.83
C LEU A 128 0.08 13.32 -5.05
N LEU A 129 1.08 13.27 -5.94
CA LEU A 129 1.82 12.03 -6.24
C LEU A 129 2.84 11.68 -5.15
N PHE A 130 3.54 12.67 -4.62
CA PHE A 130 4.64 12.45 -3.67
C PHE A 130 4.26 12.66 -2.20
N GLY A 131 3.06 13.24 -1.95
CA GLY A 131 2.60 13.53 -0.60
C GLY A 131 3.49 14.51 0.17
N SER A 132 3.13 14.82 1.40
CA SER A 132 3.95 15.64 2.32
C SER A 132 3.99 15.03 3.72
N ILE A 133 4.71 13.93 3.85
CA ILE A 133 4.78 13.16 5.09
C ILE A 133 5.29 13.99 6.29
N LEU A 134 6.15 14.97 6.03
CA LEU A 134 6.69 15.85 7.07
C LEU A 134 5.68 16.93 7.53
N ALA A 135 4.63 17.17 6.74
CA ALA A 135 3.57 18.13 7.05
C ALA A 135 2.32 17.47 7.68
N VAL A 136 2.43 16.22 8.14
CA VAL A 136 1.30 15.49 8.74
C VAL A 136 0.85 16.15 10.02
N ASP A 137 -0.43 16.55 10.04
CA ASP A 137 -1.11 17.09 11.21
C ASP A 137 -1.63 15.99 12.17
N GLY A 138 -2.07 16.40 13.36
CA GLY A 138 -2.58 15.46 14.36
C GLY A 138 -3.78 14.63 13.90
N PRO A 139 -4.81 15.25 13.30
CA PRO A 139 -5.97 14.52 12.77
C PRO A 139 -5.62 13.47 11.72
N SER A 140 -4.73 13.79 10.78
CA SER A 140 -4.27 12.83 9.75
C SER A 140 -3.49 11.67 10.36
N ALA A 141 -2.64 11.94 11.35
CA ALA A 141 -1.92 10.89 12.06
C ALA A 141 -2.87 9.95 12.83
N LEU A 142 -3.89 10.50 13.49
CA LEU A 142 -4.91 9.72 14.18
C LEU A 142 -5.72 8.87 13.21
N PHE A 143 -6.11 9.43 12.07
CA PHE A 143 -6.83 8.72 11.01
C PHE A 143 -6.02 7.51 10.50
N VAL A 144 -4.74 7.69 10.19
CA VAL A 144 -3.85 6.60 9.77
C VAL A 144 -3.70 5.53 10.84
N ALA A 145 -3.52 5.92 12.10
CA ALA A 145 -3.42 4.98 13.21
C ALA A 145 -4.70 4.15 13.37
N LEU A 146 -5.86 4.77 13.20
CA LEU A 146 -7.16 4.11 13.25
C LEU A 146 -7.32 3.12 12.09
N VAL A 147 -7.00 3.53 10.85
CA VAL A 147 -7.04 2.65 9.68
C VAL A 147 -6.09 1.46 9.84
N ALA A 148 -4.86 1.70 10.29
CA ALA A 148 -3.90 0.64 10.53
C ALA A 148 -4.40 -0.34 11.61
N SER A 149 -4.96 0.16 12.71
CA SER A 149 -5.51 -0.67 13.79
C SER A 149 -6.69 -1.53 13.31
N ILE A 150 -7.64 -0.93 12.58
CA ILE A 150 -8.77 -1.67 11.99
C ILE A 150 -8.25 -2.78 11.07
N THR A 151 -7.28 -2.47 10.23
CA THR A 151 -6.70 -3.42 9.27
C THR A 151 -6.02 -4.57 9.98
N LEU A 152 -5.20 -4.29 10.99
CA LEU A 152 -4.48 -5.33 11.74
C LEU A 152 -5.45 -6.23 12.50
N ILE A 153 -6.48 -5.67 13.14
CA ILE A 153 -7.52 -6.43 13.83
C ILE A 153 -8.31 -7.28 12.84
N ALA A 154 -8.75 -6.71 11.72
CA ALA A 154 -9.50 -7.44 10.70
C ALA A 154 -8.67 -8.58 10.09
N LEU A 155 -7.38 -8.33 9.79
CA LEU A 155 -6.46 -9.36 9.32
C LEU A 155 -6.26 -10.46 10.37
N ALA A 156 -6.11 -10.13 11.65
CA ALA A 156 -5.93 -11.11 12.72
C ALA A 156 -7.18 -11.98 12.90
N VAL A 157 -8.36 -11.38 12.92
CA VAL A 157 -9.65 -12.10 13.08
C VAL A 157 -9.94 -12.98 11.87
N CYS A 158 -9.78 -12.43 10.66
CA CYS A 158 -10.11 -13.12 9.43
C CYS A 158 -8.94 -13.92 8.84
N TYR A 159 -7.80 -14.02 9.55
CA TYR A 159 -6.56 -14.62 9.05
C TYR A 159 -6.78 -15.99 8.41
N ARG A 160 -7.41 -16.92 9.12
CA ARG A 160 -7.66 -18.29 8.62
C ARG A 160 -8.52 -18.28 7.36
N GLY A 161 -9.57 -17.48 7.34
CA GLY A 161 -10.46 -17.36 6.18
C GLY A 161 -9.74 -16.78 4.97
N LEU A 162 -8.95 -15.72 5.16
CA LEU A 162 -8.17 -15.08 4.09
C LEU A 162 -7.09 -15.99 3.52
N VAL A 163 -6.46 -16.81 4.36
CA VAL A 163 -5.47 -17.81 3.92
C VAL A 163 -6.14 -18.87 3.06
N VAL A 164 -7.23 -19.46 3.53
CA VAL A 164 -7.93 -20.50 2.75
C VAL A 164 -8.48 -19.93 1.45
N GLU A 165 -9.05 -18.72 1.47
CA GLU A 165 -9.57 -18.07 0.26
C GLU A 165 -8.45 -17.75 -0.75
N ALA A 166 -7.24 -17.41 -0.28
CA ALA A 166 -6.09 -17.14 -1.15
C ALA A 166 -5.51 -18.39 -1.82
N PHE A 167 -5.64 -19.56 -1.20
CA PHE A 167 -5.09 -20.82 -1.72
C PHE A 167 -6.13 -21.68 -2.42
N ASP A 168 -7.34 -21.77 -1.89
CA ASP A 168 -8.44 -22.61 -2.42
C ASP A 168 -9.81 -21.97 -2.12
N SER A 169 -10.21 -21.05 -2.98
CA SER A 169 -11.52 -20.40 -2.89
C SER A 169 -12.67 -21.40 -3.18
N SER A 170 -12.41 -22.47 -3.97
CA SER A 170 -13.41 -23.47 -4.35
C SER A 170 -13.84 -24.31 -3.14
N TRP A 171 -12.91 -24.68 -2.29
CA TRP A 171 -13.20 -25.40 -1.05
C TRP A 171 -14.10 -24.60 -0.10
N LEU A 172 -13.84 -23.30 0.02
CA LEU A 172 -14.68 -22.39 0.81
C LEU A 172 -16.10 -22.28 0.23
N GLN A 173 -16.26 -22.25 -1.10
CA GLN A 173 -17.58 -22.17 -1.76
C GLN A 173 -18.45 -23.39 -1.45
N VAL A 174 -17.87 -24.57 -1.33
CA VAL A 174 -18.62 -25.81 -1.00
C VAL A 174 -19.16 -25.75 0.42
N ASN A 175 -18.38 -25.21 1.37
CA ASN A 175 -18.76 -25.16 2.78
C ASN A 175 -19.69 -23.97 3.12
N ALA A 176 -19.46 -22.81 2.51
CA ALA A 176 -20.26 -21.60 2.73
C ALA A 176 -20.23 -20.71 1.49
N ARG A 177 -21.28 -20.76 0.67
CA ARG A 177 -21.38 -20.08 -0.64
C ARG A 177 -21.05 -18.58 -0.62
N TRP A 178 -21.41 -17.89 0.46
CA TRP A 178 -21.23 -16.42 0.58
C TRP A 178 -19.88 -16.02 1.17
N LEU A 179 -19.20 -16.92 1.88
CA LEU A 179 -18.00 -16.63 2.64
C LEU A 179 -16.80 -16.17 1.78
N PRO A 180 -16.47 -16.83 0.64
CA PRO A 180 -15.38 -16.36 -0.22
C PRO A 180 -15.60 -14.94 -0.77
N SER A 181 -16.85 -14.67 -1.20
CA SER A 181 -17.19 -13.34 -1.72
C SER A 181 -17.11 -12.26 -0.64
N ALA A 182 -17.52 -12.57 0.60
CA ALA A 182 -17.43 -11.67 1.73
C ALA A 182 -15.98 -11.40 2.14
N LEU A 183 -15.14 -12.44 2.20
CA LEU A 183 -13.72 -12.31 2.54
C LEU A 183 -12.95 -11.54 1.46
N HIS A 184 -13.24 -11.81 0.19
CA HIS A 184 -12.67 -11.06 -0.92
C HIS A 184 -13.08 -9.58 -0.87
N GLY A 185 -14.38 -9.31 -0.66
CA GLY A 185 -14.89 -7.94 -0.50
C GLY A 185 -14.28 -7.21 0.70
N LEU A 186 -14.17 -7.89 1.85
CA LEU A 186 -13.50 -7.34 3.03
C LEU A 186 -12.03 -7.01 2.73
N PHE A 187 -11.31 -7.92 2.09
CA PHE A 187 -9.92 -7.71 1.71
C PHE A 187 -9.74 -6.49 0.80
N LEU A 188 -10.59 -6.36 -0.24
CA LEU A 188 -10.60 -5.20 -1.13
C LEU A 188 -10.93 -3.91 -0.39
N ALA A 189 -11.89 -3.93 0.53
CA ALA A 189 -12.27 -2.77 1.33
C ALA A 189 -11.11 -2.31 2.22
N LEU A 190 -10.41 -3.24 2.89
CA LEU A 190 -9.23 -2.95 3.69
C LEU A 190 -8.08 -2.41 2.83
N LEU A 191 -7.89 -2.97 1.64
CA LEU A 191 -6.87 -2.53 0.70
C LEU A 191 -7.14 -1.09 0.25
N VAL A 192 -8.35 -0.78 -0.21
CA VAL A 192 -8.75 0.57 -0.63
C VAL A 192 -8.63 1.55 0.53
N LEU A 193 -9.07 1.17 1.74
CA LEU A 193 -8.98 2.02 2.92
C LEU A 193 -7.53 2.39 3.27
N ASN A 194 -6.61 1.42 3.21
CA ASN A 194 -5.19 1.66 3.45
C ASN A 194 -4.55 2.50 2.33
N LEU A 195 -4.94 2.27 1.07
CA LEU A 195 -4.46 3.07 -0.05
C LEU A 195 -4.94 4.52 0.04
N VAL A 196 -6.20 4.76 0.45
CA VAL A 196 -6.72 6.12 0.67
C VAL A 196 -5.97 6.82 1.80
N ALA A 197 -5.74 6.13 2.91
CA ALA A 197 -4.97 6.68 4.03
C ALA A 197 -3.50 6.94 3.63
N GLY A 198 -2.89 6.02 2.90
CA GLY A 198 -1.54 6.17 2.37
C GLY A 198 -1.43 7.30 1.37
N PHE A 199 -2.40 7.43 0.45
CA PHE A 199 -2.45 8.49 -0.54
C PHE A 199 -2.43 9.89 0.08
N GLN A 200 -3.24 10.11 1.11
CA GLN A 200 -3.36 11.42 1.76
C GLN A 200 -2.08 11.87 2.48
N VAL A 201 -1.29 10.93 2.98
CA VAL A 201 -0.11 11.23 3.79
C VAL A 201 1.20 11.01 3.03
N LEU A 202 1.29 9.91 2.30
CA LEU A 202 2.52 9.44 1.65
C LEU A 202 2.57 9.73 0.15
N GLY A 203 1.40 9.99 -0.46
CA GLY A 203 1.25 10.01 -1.91
C GLY A 203 1.08 8.61 -2.52
N THR A 204 0.65 8.56 -3.79
CA THR A 204 0.33 7.30 -4.48
C THR A 204 1.54 6.37 -4.64
N LEU A 205 2.65 6.92 -5.10
CA LEU A 205 3.89 6.16 -5.37
C LEU A 205 4.40 5.45 -4.11
N MET A 206 4.41 6.18 -3.00
CA MET A 206 4.93 5.65 -1.75
C MET A 206 3.99 4.63 -1.11
N ALA A 207 2.68 4.86 -1.16
CA ALA A 207 1.71 3.93 -0.58
C ALA A 207 1.83 2.52 -1.19
N VAL A 208 1.96 2.43 -2.52
CA VAL A 208 2.15 1.15 -3.23
C VAL A 208 3.56 0.58 -3.01
N GLY A 209 4.60 1.43 -3.06
CA GLY A 209 5.99 1.00 -2.86
C GLY A 209 6.20 0.37 -1.49
N VAL A 210 5.72 1.01 -0.42
CA VAL A 210 5.79 0.48 0.96
C VAL A 210 4.96 -0.79 1.13
N MET A 211 3.85 -0.93 0.42
CA MET A 211 3.02 -2.12 0.47
C MET A 211 3.68 -3.32 -0.20
N MET A 212 4.24 -3.15 -1.40
CA MET A 212 4.66 -4.27 -2.24
C MET A 212 6.13 -4.66 -2.05
N LEU A 213 7.07 -3.69 -1.97
CA LEU A 213 8.49 -3.99 -1.94
C LEU A 213 8.92 -4.83 -0.73
N PRO A 214 8.51 -4.52 0.52
CA PRO A 214 8.84 -5.35 1.67
C PRO A 214 8.19 -6.74 1.61
N ALA A 215 6.98 -6.86 1.06
CA ALA A 215 6.31 -8.13 0.89
C ALA A 215 7.06 -9.05 -0.10
N ILE A 216 7.53 -8.49 -1.23
CA ILE A 216 8.32 -9.22 -2.22
C ILE A 216 9.71 -9.58 -1.64
N ALA A 217 10.35 -8.66 -0.91
CA ALA A 217 11.61 -8.92 -0.25
C ALA A 217 11.50 -10.08 0.76
N ALA A 218 10.47 -10.06 1.60
CA ALA A 218 10.19 -11.13 2.57
C ALA A 218 10.01 -12.50 1.91
N ARG A 219 9.38 -12.56 0.73
CA ARG A 219 9.20 -13.82 -0.03
C ARG A 219 10.53 -14.47 -0.43
N CYS A 220 11.60 -13.69 -0.59
CA CYS A 220 12.93 -14.24 -0.92
C CYS A 220 13.56 -15.00 0.27
N TRP A 221 13.08 -14.80 1.49
CA TRP A 221 13.64 -15.38 2.70
C TRP A 221 12.69 -16.36 3.40
N ALA A 222 11.37 -16.11 3.32
CA ALA A 222 10.37 -16.86 4.05
C ALA A 222 10.08 -18.24 3.45
N GLN A 223 9.85 -19.22 4.32
CA GLN A 223 9.43 -20.58 3.95
C GLN A 223 7.95 -20.82 4.23
N THR A 224 7.40 -20.19 5.24
CA THR A 224 6.01 -20.31 5.67
C THR A 224 5.32 -18.97 5.62
N LEU A 225 3.99 -18.96 5.53
CA LEU A 225 3.21 -17.73 5.50
C LEU A 225 3.37 -16.86 6.76
N PRO A 226 3.35 -17.43 7.99
CA PRO A 226 3.58 -16.62 9.18
C PRO A 226 4.96 -15.95 9.20
N THR A 227 6.01 -16.65 8.78
CA THR A 227 7.35 -16.05 8.67
C THR A 227 7.41 -14.98 7.60
N MET A 228 6.67 -15.15 6.49
CA MET A 228 6.59 -14.15 5.43
C MET A 228 5.92 -12.87 5.92
N LEU A 229 4.81 -12.98 6.66
CA LEU A 229 4.12 -11.85 7.26
C LEU A 229 5.01 -11.11 8.27
N GLY A 230 5.67 -11.84 9.17
CA GLY A 230 6.59 -11.26 10.15
C GLY A 230 7.77 -10.54 9.50
N LEU A 231 8.42 -11.17 8.51
CA LEU A 231 9.54 -10.57 7.77
C LEU A 231 9.09 -9.36 6.93
N ALA A 232 7.91 -9.42 6.30
CA ALA A 232 7.38 -8.29 5.53
C ALA A 232 7.11 -7.08 6.44
N GLY A 233 6.45 -7.29 7.57
CA GLY A 233 6.22 -6.23 8.56
C GLY A 233 7.53 -5.65 9.10
N LEU A 234 8.49 -6.48 9.46
CA LEU A 234 9.80 -6.04 9.93
C LEU A 234 10.56 -5.24 8.85
N CYS A 235 10.61 -5.75 7.62
CA CYS A 235 11.22 -5.04 6.50
C CYS A 235 10.53 -3.70 6.24
N GLY A 236 9.19 -3.65 6.27
CA GLY A 236 8.44 -2.41 6.08
C GLY A 236 8.77 -1.36 7.14
N VAL A 237 8.78 -1.75 8.41
CA VAL A 237 9.16 -0.89 9.55
C VAL A 237 10.59 -0.37 9.42
N LEU A 238 11.53 -1.25 9.10
CA LEU A 238 12.95 -0.87 8.93
C LEU A 238 13.14 0.06 7.73
N CYS A 239 12.50 -0.22 6.59
CA CYS A 239 12.56 0.64 5.40
C CYS A 239 11.98 2.03 5.68
N ALA A 240 10.88 2.12 6.42
CA ALA A 240 10.29 3.39 6.82
C ALA A 240 11.22 4.21 7.72
N TRP A 241 11.80 3.59 8.73
CA TRP A 241 12.72 4.25 9.65
C TRP A 241 14.03 4.69 8.99
N ILE A 242 14.70 3.78 8.27
CA ILE A 242 15.96 4.07 7.59
C ILE A 242 15.74 5.09 6.46
N GLY A 243 14.67 4.94 5.66
CA GLY A 243 14.35 5.86 4.58
C GLY A 243 14.05 7.27 5.06
N LEU A 244 13.30 7.40 6.17
CA LEU A 244 13.02 8.70 6.77
C LEU A 244 14.28 9.35 7.36
N SER A 245 15.16 8.56 8.00
CA SER A 245 16.46 9.03 8.51
C SER A 245 17.38 9.49 7.37
N PHE A 246 17.41 8.75 6.28
CA PHE A 246 18.18 9.10 5.09
C PHE A 246 17.66 10.37 4.41
N SER A 247 16.31 10.50 4.32
CA SER A 247 15.65 11.71 3.82
C SER A 247 16.11 12.96 4.59
N TRP A 248 16.15 12.87 5.91
CA TRP A 248 16.62 13.95 6.77
C TRP A 248 18.11 14.30 6.53
N ALA A 249 18.97 13.27 6.48
CA ALA A 249 20.42 13.46 6.33
C ALA A 249 20.81 14.03 4.96
N ALA A 250 20.09 13.63 3.90
CA ALA A 250 20.39 14.02 2.51
C ALA A 250 19.49 15.16 1.99
N SER A 251 18.59 15.70 2.83
CA SER A 251 17.59 16.72 2.43
C SER A 251 16.76 16.32 1.21
N LEU A 252 16.40 15.03 1.12
CA LEU A 252 15.62 14.48 0.02
C LEU A 252 14.12 14.40 0.39
N PRO A 253 13.21 14.38 -0.59
CA PRO A 253 11.79 14.11 -0.34
C PRO A 253 11.61 12.77 0.37
N ALA A 254 10.87 12.75 1.49
CA ALA A 254 10.77 11.58 2.35
C ALA A 254 10.11 10.37 1.66
N GLY A 255 9.08 10.60 0.82
CA GLY A 255 8.40 9.55 0.06
C GLY A 255 9.34 8.73 -0.82
N PRO A 256 10.02 9.37 -1.80
CA PRO A 256 10.99 8.70 -2.65
C PRO A 256 12.14 8.05 -1.88
N ALA A 257 12.62 8.66 -0.79
CA ALA A 257 13.71 8.10 0.01
C ALA A 257 13.32 6.76 0.67
N ILE A 258 12.09 6.64 1.17
CA ILE A 258 11.59 5.40 1.77
C ILE A 258 11.42 4.31 0.69
N VAL A 259 10.86 4.66 -0.48
CA VAL A 259 10.68 3.71 -1.59
C VAL A 259 12.04 3.24 -2.12
N LEU A 260 13.02 4.14 -2.27
CA LEU A 260 14.39 3.77 -2.66
C LEU A 260 15.04 2.83 -1.66
N THR A 261 14.89 3.09 -0.36
CA THR A 261 15.39 2.20 0.69
C THR A 261 14.74 0.82 0.59
N ALA A 262 13.42 0.75 0.40
CA ALA A 262 12.70 -0.50 0.21
C ALA A 262 13.14 -1.24 -1.07
N SER A 263 13.41 -0.51 -2.16
CA SER A 263 13.93 -1.06 -3.42
C SER A 263 15.33 -1.65 -3.24
N LEU A 264 16.21 -0.97 -2.50
CA LEU A 264 17.55 -1.50 -2.19
C LEU A 264 17.47 -2.77 -1.34
N VAL A 265 16.58 -2.80 -0.32
CA VAL A 265 16.34 -4.01 0.49
C VAL A 265 15.80 -5.14 -0.37
N PHE A 266 14.91 -4.85 -1.31
CA PHE A 266 14.40 -5.84 -2.27
C PHE A 266 15.52 -6.39 -3.16
N LEU A 267 16.35 -5.53 -3.77
CA LEU A 267 17.49 -5.95 -4.61
C LEU A 267 18.49 -6.80 -3.81
N PHE A 268 18.81 -6.38 -2.59
CA PHE A 268 19.64 -7.16 -1.68
C PHE A 268 19.01 -8.55 -1.40
N SER A 269 17.72 -8.58 -1.11
CA SER A 269 16.98 -9.82 -0.86
C SER A 269 16.95 -10.73 -2.09
N LEU A 270 16.92 -10.15 -3.29
CA LEU A 270 16.97 -10.90 -4.55
C LEU A 270 18.32 -11.59 -4.76
N ILE A 271 19.43 -10.92 -4.40
CA ILE A 271 20.80 -11.43 -4.58
C ILE A 271 21.15 -12.45 -3.48
N PHE A 272 20.82 -12.16 -2.22
CA PHE A 272 21.24 -12.95 -1.07
C PHE A 272 20.15 -13.87 -0.49
N GLY A 273 18.90 -13.71 -0.91
CA GLY A 273 17.77 -14.47 -0.38
C GLY A 273 17.93 -15.98 -0.59
N THR A 274 17.65 -16.73 0.44
CA THR A 274 17.80 -18.21 0.46
C THR A 274 16.92 -18.93 -0.56
N ARG A 275 15.83 -18.32 -0.99
CA ARG A 275 14.89 -18.86 -2.01
C ARG A 275 14.96 -18.16 -3.36
N SER A 276 15.84 -17.19 -3.54
CA SER A 276 16.03 -16.54 -4.83
C SER A 276 16.74 -17.51 -5.79
N ARG A 277 16.12 -17.75 -6.96
CA ARG A 277 16.75 -18.52 -8.04
C ARG A 277 18.06 -17.87 -8.54
N LEU A 278 18.13 -16.54 -8.40
CA LEU A 278 19.32 -15.78 -8.76
C LEU A 278 20.48 -16.07 -7.79
N ALA A 279 20.20 -16.07 -6.49
CA ALA A 279 21.18 -16.44 -5.46
C ALA A 279 21.72 -17.88 -5.65
N TYR A 280 20.83 -18.82 -6.01
CA TYR A 280 21.25 -20.19 -6.32
C TYR A 280 22.16 -20.26 -7.53
N ARG A 281 21.83 -19.56 -8.63
CA ARG A 281 22.66 -19.51 -9.85
C ARG A 281 24.00 -18.82 -9.61
N LEU A 282 24.02 -17.72 -8.86
CA LEU A 282 25.27 -17.04 -8.51
C LEU A 282 26.17 -17.92 -7.66
N ARG A 283 25.64 -18.62 -6.65
CA ARG A 283 26.41 -19.56 -5.84
C ARG A 283 26.96 -20.73 -6.67
N ALA A 284 26.22 -21.20 -7.67
CA ALA A 284 26.68 -22.25 -8.59
C ALA A 284 27.75 -21.81 -9.59
N LEU A 285 27.92 -20.48 -9.81
CA LEU A 285 28.98 -19.91 -10.67
C LEU A 285 30.28 -19.66 -9.88
N PHE A 286 30.22 -19.56 -8.56
CA PHE A 286 31.38 -19.31 -7.69
C PHE A 286 31.86 -20.56 -6.94
N ASN A 287 31.18 -21.71 -7.06
CA ASN A 287 31.62 -23.05 -6.65
C ASN A 287 31.99 -23.90 -7.87
#